data_71da4d2d53b3c6ea89eb4c85efc03e64
#
_entry.id   71da4d2d53b3c6ea89eb4c85efc03e64
#
_cell.length_a   1.000
_cell.length_b   1.000
_cell.length_c   1.000
_cell.angle_alpha   90.00
_cell.angle_beta   90.00
_cell.angle_gamma   90.00
#
_symmetry.space_group_name_H-M   'P 1'
#
loop_
_entity.id
_entity.type
_entity.pdbx_description
1 polymer ?
#
loop_
_entity_poly.entity_id
_entity_poly.type
_entity_poly.pdbx_seq_one_letter_code
_entity_poly.pdbx_strand_id
1 'polypeptide(L)'
;LLLLTASLSYPDNLGEGKLPNVPDNEAWYYMGLAYEMKKDTEKAREAFEKAAEGSQLPAPVLYYNDQPSDYIYYQGLALLALGKEAAARKSFHQLILYGEKHIFDKAAYDFFAVSLPEIEVYQDDIQLRNDQYCNYLRALGALGLQDKEKAGLLLEEILKKQPDYLEAILLMKRL
;
A
#
# COMPACT_ATOMS: atom_id res chain seq x y z
N LEU A 1 18.92 4.78 6.02
CA LEU A 1 18.37 4.79 7.38
C LEU A 1 17.96 6.18 7.85
N LEU A 2 18.84 7.20 7.76
CA LEU A 2 18.52 8.55 8.26
C LEU A 2 17.18 9.07 7.72
N LEU A 3 16.96 9.02 6.41
CA LEU A 3 15.71 9.47 5.78
C LEU A 3 14.49 8.62 6.18
N LEU A 4 14.67 7.30 6.27
CA LEU A 4 13.61 6.40 6.73
C LEU A 4 13.23 6.66 8.18
N THR A 5 14.21 6.93 9.04
CA THR A 5 13.92 7.32 10.44
C THR A 5 13.17 8.65 10.49
N ALA A 6 13.59 9.64 9.68
CA ALA A 6 12.92 10.94 9.63
C ALA A 6 11.48 10.84 9.10
N SER A 7 11.17 9.87 8.21
CA SER A 7 9.81 9.68 7.69
C SER A 7 8.82 9.12 8.72
N LEU A 8 9.30 8.60 9.84
CA LEU A 8 8.44 8.08 10.91
C LEU A 8 7.82 9.19 11.79
N SER A 9 8.25 10.42 11.63
CA SER A 9 7.75 11.57 12.40
C SER A 9 7.43 12.73 11.48
N TYR A 10 6.52 13.60 11.92
CA TYR A 10 6.26 14.85 11.23
C TYR A 10 7.25 15.91 11.73
N PRO A 11 7.75 16.81 10.86
CA PRO A 11 8.61 17.89 11.28
C PRO A 11 7.82 18.92 12.09
N ASP A 12 8.46 19.49 13.11
CA ASP A 12 7.80 20.42 14.07
C ASP A 12 7.18 21.65 13.38
N ASN A 13 7.74 22.08 12.26
CA ASN A 13 7.23 23.23 11.51
C ASN A 13 5.99 22.94 10.67
N LEU A 14 5.53 21.68 10.61
CA LEU A 14 4.27 21.32 9.93
C LEU A 14 3.05 21.83 10.71
N GLY A 15 3.18 22.04 12.02
CA GLY A 15 2.06 22.46 12.88
C GLY A 15 1.10 21.33 13.23
N GLU A 16 1.39 20.12 12.82
CA GLU A 16 0.58 18.92 13.08
C GLU A 16 1.44 17.84 13.75
N GLY A 17 0.86 17.13 14.70
CA GLY A 17 1.43 15.91 15.27
C GLY A 17 0.98 14.67 14.51
N LYS A 18 1.88 13.73 14.31
CA LYS A 18 1.51 12.42 13.78
C LYS A 18 0.61 11.71 14.79
N LEU A 19 -0.55 11.23 14.34
CA LEU A 19 -1.45 10.50 15.22
C LEU A 19 -0.81 9.18 15.66
N PRO A 20 -1.09 8.75 16.90
CA PRO A 20 -0.82 7.37 17.31
C PRO A 20 -1.52 6.41 16.35
N ASN A 21 -0.88 5.30 16.03
CA ASN A 21 -1.40 4.23 15.18
C ASN A 21 -1.49 4.53 13.67
N VAL A 22 -0.92 5.62 13.18
CA VAL A 22 -0.70 5.76 11.73
C VAL A 22 0.29 4.68 11.30
N PRO A 23 -0.09 3.81 10.36
CA PRO A 23 0.77 2.73 9.91
C PRO A 23 1.96 3.26 9.10
N ASP A 24 3.12 2.64 9.28
CA ASP A 24 4.37 2.95 8.57
C ASP A 24 5.00 1.67 7.99
N ASN A 25 4.19 0.71 7.57
CA ASN A 25 4.66 -0.62 7.16
C ASN A 25 5.74 -0.55 6.07
N GLU A 26 5.57 0.33 5.09
CA GLU A 26 6.55 0.52 4.02
C GLU A 26 7.90 1.01 4.56
N ALA A 27 7.90 2.05 5.39
CA ALA A 27 9.11 2.62 5.97
C ALA A 27 9.85 1.58 6.83
N TRP A 28 9.13 0.85 7.68
CA TRP A 28 9.69 -0.21 8.49
C TRP A 28 10.26 -1.37 7.67
N TYR A 29 9.59 -1.77 6.58
CA TYR A 29 10.10 -2.79 5.68
C TYR A 29 11.45 -2.37 5.06
N TYR A 30 11.56 -1.15 4.53
CA TYR A 30 12.82 -0.66 3.98
C TYR A 30 13.89 -0.43 5.03
N MET A 31 13.52 -0.11 6.27
CA MET A 31 14.48 -0.08 7.39
C MET A 31 15.03 -1.48 7.67
N GLY A 32 14.18 -2.50 7.65
CA GLY A 32 14.59 -3.90 7.78
C GLY A 32 15.65 -4.28 6.73
N LEU A 33 15.37 -4.02 5.45
CA LEU A 33 16.32 -4.26 4.36
C LEU A 33 17.64 -3.48 4.56
N ALA A 34 17.56 -2.22 5.00
CA ALA A 34 18.75 -1.42 5.23
C ALA A 34 19.60 -1.94 6.41
N TYR A 35 18.98 -2.53 7.44
CA TYR A 35 19.69 -3.20 8.53
C TYR A 35 20.30 -4.54 8.09
N GLU A 36 19.61 -5.32 7.26
CA GLU A 36 20.19 -6.53 6.64
C GLU A 36 21.45 -6.22 5.84
N MET A 37 21.41 -5.17 5.00
CA MET A 37 22.59 -4.72 4.25
C MET A 37 23.76 -4.33 5.17
N LYS A 38 23.47 -3.85 6.38
CA LYS A 38 24.46 -3.54 7.42
C LYS A 38 24.87 -4.76 8.26
N LYS A 39 24.26 -5.93 8.00
CA LYS A 39 24.47 -7.16 8.78
C LYS A 39 24.03 -7.04 10.24
N ASP A 40 23.14 -6.10 10.56
CA ASP A 40 22.50 -5.92 11.86
C ASP A 40 21.20 -6.72 11.88
N THR A 41 21.32 -8.03 12.06
CA THR A 41 20.21 -8.99 11.92
C THR A 41 19.15 -8.80 13.00
N GLU A 42 19.53 -8.33 14.20
CA GLU A 42 18.59 -8.08 15.28
C GLU A 42 17.68 -6.91 14.96
N LYS A 43 18.24 -5.75 14.58
CA LYS A 43 17.46 -4.59 14.16
C LYS A 43 16.67 -4.82 12.87
N ALA A 44 17.20 -5.63 11.95
CA ALA A 44 16.46 -6.02 10.76
C ALA A 44 15.19 -6.78 11.13
N ARG A 45 15.29 -7.77 12.02
CA ARG A 45 14.16 -8.55 12.51
C ARG A 45 13.13 -7.66 13.21
N GLU A 46 13.56 -6.78 14.13
CA GLU A 46 12.66 -5.84 14.82
C GLU A 46 11.92 -4.93 13.84
N ALA A 47 12.60 -4.44 12.81
CA ALA A 47 11.98 -3.59 11.79
C ALA A 47 10.96 -4.37 10.94
N PHE A 48 11.26 -5.62 10.56
CA PHE A 48 10.30 -6.46 9.84
C PHE A 48 9.11 -6.86 10.73
N GLU A 49 9.29 -7.09 12.03
CA GLU A 49 8.19 -7.32 12.96
C GLU A 49 7.24 -6.12 12.98
N LYS A 50 7.74 -4.89 13.07
CA LYS A 50 6.95 -3.65 12.98
C LYS A 50 6.29 -3.49 11.61
N ALA A 51 7.01 -3.80 10.53
CA ALA A 51 6.45 -3.76 9.17
C ALA A 51 5.30 -4.76 8.97
N ALA A 52 5.24 -5.83 9.74
CA ALA A 52 4.19 -6.85 9.67
C ALA A 52 2.96 -6.53 10.56
N GLU A 53 2.99 -5.47 11.36
CA GLU A 53 1.87 -5.07 12.24
C GLU A 53 0.68 -4.51 11.45
N GLY A 54 -0.51 -4.53 12.05
CA GLY A 54 -1.73 -3.96 11.49
C GLY A 54 -2.68 -5.01 10.91
N SER A 55 -3.73 -4.53 10.22
CA SER A 55 -4.71 -5.39 9.57
C SER A 55 -4.12 -6.05 8.32
N GLN A 56 -4.34 -7.34 8.17
CA GLN A 56 -4.01 -8.08 6.94
C GLN A 56 -5.23 -8.26 6.03
N LEU A 57 -6.33 -7.58 6.33
CA LEU A 57 -7.54 -7.57 5.52
C LEU A 57 -7.67 -6.19 4.86
N PRO A 58 -7.74 -6.13 3.52
CA PRO A 58 -8.02 -4.89 2.82
C PRO A 58 -9.36 -4.32 3.25
N ALA A 59 -9.42 -3.00 3.41
CA ALA A 59 -10.62 -2.27 3.77
C ALA A 59 -10.64 -0.91 3.07
N PRO A 60 -11.81 -0.28 2.90
CA PRO A 60 -11.88 1.10 2.48
C PRO A 60 -11.15 2.00 3.48
N VAL A 61 -10.45 3.01 2.98
CA VAL A 61 -9.86 4.07 3.81
C VAL A 61 -10.92 5.16 3.98
N LEU A 62 -11.42 5.31 5.18
CA LEU A 62 -12.46 6.30 5.53
C LEU A 62 -11.86 7.51 6.25
N TYR A 63 -10.80 7.27 7.01
CA TYR A 63 -10.11 8.29 7.79
C TYR A 63 -8.62 8.31 7.46
N TYR A 64 -7.98 9.45 7.64
CA TYR A 64 -6.56 9.65 7.31
C TYR A 64 -5.57 8.84 8.14
N ASN A 65 -6.01 8.20 9.21
CA ASN A 65 -5.22 7.26 10.02
C ASN A 65 -5.58 5.79 9.77
N ASP A 66 -6.50 5.52 8.83
CA ASP A 66 -6.80 4.15 8.43
C ASP A 66 -5.62 3.59 7.64
N GLN A 67 -5.40 2.28 7.79
CA GLN A 67 -4.35 1.60 7.05
C GLN A 67 -4.74 1.47 5.57
N PRO A 68 -3.96 2.03 4.64
CA PRO A 68 -4.15 1.77 3.21
C PRO A 68 -3.98 0.28 2.89
N SER A 69 -4.82 -0.26 2.01
CA SER A 69 -4.80 -1.69 1.68
C SER A 69 -3.52 -2.15 0.98
N ASP A 70 -2.84 -1.27 0.25
CA ASP A 70 -1.55 -1.54 -0.37
C ASP A 70 -0.42 -1.79 0.67
N TYR A 71 -0.56 -1.30 1.91
CA TYR A 71 0.39 -1.60 2.99
C TYR A 71 0.45 -3.08 3.34
N ILE A 72 -0.61 -3.85 3.05
CA ILE A 72 -0.62 -5.31 3.20
C ILE A 72 0.44 -5.99 2.34
N TYR A 73 0.83 -5.38 1.22
CA TYR A 73 1.95 -5.86 0.42
C TYR A 73 3.26 -5.82 1.21
N TYR A 74 3.56 -4.72 1.88
CA TYR A 74 4.77 -4.57 2.71
C TYR A 74 4.73 -5.46 3.94
N GLN A 75 3.55 -5.67 4.53
CA GLN A 75 3.36 -6.67 5.59
C GLN A 75 3.71 -8.08 5.07
N GLY A 76 3.22 -8.44 3.88
CA GLY A 76 3.54 -9.70 3.24
C GLY A 76 5.04 -9.89 2.98
N LEU A 77 5.71 -8.87 2.47
CA LEU A 77 7.16 -8.89 2.25
C LEU A 77 7.94 -9.03 3.57
N ALA A 78 7.53 -8.33 4.61
CA ALA A 78 8.13 -8.44 5.94
C ALA A 78 7.93 -9.84 6.54
N LEU A 79 6.74 -10.43 6.36
CA LEU A 79 6.47 -11.81 6.77
C LEU A 79 7.36 -12.82 6.03
N LEU A 80 7.65 -12.61 4.74
CA LEU A 80 8.63 -13.43 4.00
C LEU A 80 10.03 -13.31 4.62
N ALA A 81 10.48 -12.09 4.91
CA ALA A 81 11.78 -11.86 5.55
C ALA A 81 11.89 -12.52 6.92
N LEU A 82 10.76 -12.63 7.65
CA LEU A 82 10.65 -13.33 8.93
C LEU A 82 10.47 -14.86 8.80
N GLY A 83 10.51 -15.42 7.59
CA GLY A 83 10.30 -16.85 7.33
C GLY A 83 8.84 -17.33 7.49
N LYS A 84 7.87 -16.42 7.57
CA LYS A 84 6.44 -16.72 7.74
C LYS A 84 5.71 -16.83 6.39
N GLU A 85 6.18 -17.70 5.51
CA GLU A 85 5.73 -17.81 4.11
C GLU A 85 4.20 -17.99 3.95
N ALA A 86 3.58 -18.87 4.74
CA ALA A 86 2.15 -19.13 4.66
C ALA A 86 1.31 -17.88 4.96
N ALA A 87 1.73 -17.07 5.95
CA ALA A 87 1.08 -15.82 6.30
C ALA A 87 1.29 -14.77 5.20
N ALA A 88 2.49 -14.65 4.66
CA ALA A 88 2.80 -13.77 3.55
C ALA A 88 1.94 -14.06 2.31
N ARG A 89 1.88 -15.33 1.90
CA ARG A 89 1.04 -15.75 0.77
C ARG A 89 -0.44 -15.42 0.99
N LYS A 90 -0.93 -15.59 2.22
CA LYS A 90 -2.29 -15.21 2.58
C LYS A 90 -2.52 -13.71 2.37
N SER A 91 -1.60 -12.86 2.83
CA SER A 91 -1.68 -11.39 2.64
C SER A 91 -1.75 -11.03 1.15
N PHE A 92 -0.91 -11.63 0.31
CA PHE A 92 -0.91 -11.37 -1.13
C PHE A 92 -2.21 -11.84 -1.81
N HIS A 93 -2.74 -12.99 -1.43
CA HIS A 93 -4.03 -13.46 -1.93
C HIS A 93 -5.19 -12.54 -1.51
N GLN A 94 -5.16 -11.97 -0.30
CA GLN A 94 -6.18 -11.01 0.15
C GLN A 94 -6.23 -9.77 -0.74
N LEU A 95 -5.07 -9.25 -1.17
CA LEU A 95 -5.01 -8.13 -2.12
C LEU A 95 -5.65 -8.46 -3.47
N ILE A 96 -5.35 -9.65 -4.01
CA ILE A 96 -5.94 -10.09 -5.28
C ILE A 96 -7.45 -10.23 -5.15
N LEU A 97 -7.92 -10.95 -4.14
CA LEU A 97 -9.34 -11.19 -3.91
C LEU A 97 -10.13 -9.90 -3.68
N TYR A 98 -9.56 -8.96 -2.95
CA TYR A 98 -10.18 -7.66 -2.75
C TYR A 98 -10.34 -6.92 -4.08
N GLY A 99 -9.26 -6.78 -4.86
CA GLY A 99 -9.32 -6.10 -6.14
C GLY A 99 -10.27 -6.79 -7.14
N GLU A 100 -10.28 -8.13 -7.19
CA GLU A 100 -11.21 -8.89 -8.05
C GLU A 100 -12.68 -8.70 -7.65
N LYS A 101 -12.95 -8.59 -6.35
CA LYS A 101 -14.30 -8.40 -5.83
C LYS A 101 -14.82 -6.97 -6.06
N HIS A 102 -13.96 -5.97 -5.80
CA HIS A 102 -14.38 -4.57 -5.72
C HIS A 102 -14.21 -3.77 -7.02
N ILE A 103 -13.60 -4.35 -8.06
CA ILE A 103 -13.42 -3.69 -9.36
C ILE A 103 -14.76 -3.38 -10.05
N PHE A 104 -15.82 -4.13 -9.72
CA PHE A 104 -17.17 -3.94 -10.27
C PHE A 104 -18.07 -3.11 -9.38
N ASP A 105 -17.58 -2.66 -8.23
CA ASP A 105 -18.35 -1.80 -7.35
C ASP A 105 -18.62 -0.46 -8.05
N LYS A 106 -19.86 0.02 -7.91
CA LYS A 106 -20.19 1.36 -8.40
C LYS A 106 -19.56 2.38 -7.46
N ALA A 107 -18.54 3.07 -7.94
CA ALA A 107 -17.90 4.12 -7.17
C ALA A 107 -18.85 5.31 -6.99
N ALA A 108 -18.93 5.83 -5.78
CA ALA A 108 -19.69 7.00 -5.42
C ALA A 108 -18.91 7.80 -4.38
N TYR A 109 -19.07 9.12 -4.39
CA TYR A 109 -18.56 9.93 -3.29
C TYR A 109 -19.38 9.64 -2.04
N ASP A 110 -18.71 9.21 -0.98
CA ASP A 110 -19.30 9.17 0.34
C ASP A 110 -18.98 10.51 1.04
N PHE A 111 -19.93 11.44 0.92
CA PHE A 111 -19.82 12.73 1.60
C PHE A 111 -20.09 12.52 3.08
N PHE A 112 -19.05 12.31 3.85
CA PHE A 112 -19.15 12.23 5.28
C PHE A 112 -19.64 13.57 5.86
N ALA A 113 -20.97 13.66 6.10
CA ALA A 113 -21.69 14.48 7.08
C ALA A 113 -21.43 15.99 7.15
N VAL A 114 -20.66 16.60 6.31
CA VAL A 114 -20.54 18.06 6.31
C VAL A 114 -20.92 18.55 4.93
N SER A 115 -22.14 19.12 4.87
CA SER A 115 -22.63 20.04 3.83
C SER A 115 -21.55 20.66 2.93
N LEU A 116 -20.84 19.81 2.22
CA LEU A 116 -20.05 20.26 1.10
C LEU A 116 -21.05 20.53 -0.04
N PRO A 117 -21.02 21.71 -0.65
CA PRO A 117 -21.87 22.00 -1.79
C PRO A 117 -21.60 20.96 -2.87
N GLU A 118 -22.63 20.58 -3.61
CA GLU A 118 -22.58 19.70 -4.79
C GLU A 118 -21.75 20.32 -5.95
N ILE A 119 -20.72 21.07 -5.62
CA ILE A 119 -19.84 21.71 -6.61
C ILE A 119 -18.64 20.81 -6.77
N GLU A 120 -18.67 19.99 -7.81
CA GLU A 120 -17.47 19.34 -8.33
C GLU A 120 -16.56 20.42 -8.95
N VAL A 121 -15.53 20.80 -8.22
CA VAL A 121 -14.51 21.75 -8.71
C VAL A 121 -13.65 21.12 -9.80
N TYR A 122 -13.57 19.79 -9.82
CA TYR A 122 -12.82 19.00 -10.80
C TYR A 122 -13.66 17.83 -11.30
N GLN A 123 -13.63 17.59 -12.62
CA GLN A 123 -14.17 16.36 -13.20
C GLN A 123 -13.20 15.22 -12.88
N ASP A 124 -13.47 14.51 -11.80
CA ASP A 124 -12.70 13.35 -11.42
C ASP A 124 -13.50 12.08 -11.73
N ASP A 125 -12.92 11.21 -12.53
CA ASP A 125 -13.52 9.91 -12.82
C ASP A 125 -13.28 8.94 -11.65
N ILE A 126 -14.18 8.98 -10.66
CA ILE A 126 -14.11 8.14 -9.46
C ILE A 126 -14.21 6.65 -9.79
N GLN A 127 -14.91 6.28 -10.89
CA GLN A 127 -14.95 4.90 -11.32
C GLN A 127 -13.59 4.46 -11.85
N LEU A 128 -12.93 5.30 -12.65
CA LEU A 128 -11.57 5.04 -13.10
C LEU A 128 -10.61 4.90 -11.91
N ARG A 129 -10.72 5.75 -10.90
CA ARG A 129 -9.90 5.64 -9.68
C ARG A 129 -10.10 4.30 -8.97
N ASN A 130 -11.34 3.85 -8.80
CA ASN A 130 -11.64 2.54 -8.23
C ASN A 130 -11.02 1.42 -9.06
N ASP A 131 -11.20 1.44 -10.38
CA ASP A 131 -10.67 0.42 -11.30
C ASP A 131 -9.13 0.35 -11.21
N GLN A 132 -8.47 1.52 -11.22
CA GLN A 132 -7.01 1.62 -11.12
C GLN A 132 -6.50 1.10 -9.79
N TYR A 133 -7.14 1.48 -8.68
CA TYR A 133 -6.74 1.03 -7.36
C TYR A 133 -6.94 -0.49 -7.19
N CYS A 134 -8.07 -1.03 -7.65
CA CYS A 134 -8.31 -2.47 -7.62
C CYS A 134 -7.27 -3.25 -8.46
N ASN A 135 -6.94 -2.77 -9.66
CA ASN A 135 -5.90 -3.37 -10.48
C ASN A 135 -4.51 -3.25 -9.84
N TYR A 136 -4.22 -2.13 -9.19
CA TYR A 136 -2.97 -1.95 -8.46
C TYR A 136 -2.82 -2.94 -7.29
N LEU A 137 -3.86 -3.13 -6.49
CA LEU A 137 -3.85 -4.14 -5.42
C LEU A 137 -3.66 -5.56 -5.96
N ARG A 138 -4.30 -5.89 -7.09
CA ARG A 138 -4.10 -7.18 -7.78
C ARG A 138 -2.67 -7.35 -8.26
N ALA A 139 -2.06 -6.29 -8.81
CA ALA A 139 -0.67 -6.30 -9.25
C ALA A 139 0.30 -6.50 -8.08
N LEU A 140 0.08 -5.81 -6.96
CA LEU A 140 0.86 -6.01 -5.73
C LEU A 140 0.77 -7.45 -5.22
N GLY A 141 -0.44 -8.00 -5.17
CA GLY A 141 -0.64 -9.39 -4.76
C GLY A 141 0.04 -10.39 -5.69
N ALA A 142 -0.07 -10.21 -7.01
CA ALA A 142 0.60 -11.04 -8.01
C ALA A 142 2.13 -10.97 -7.87
N LEU A 143 2.69 -9.77 -7.72
CA LEU A 143 4.12 -9.57 -7.50
C LEU A 143 4.60 -10.24 -6.21
N GLY A 144 3.85 -10.13 -5.12
CA GLY A 144 4.15 -10.81 -3.86
C GLY A 144 4.15 -12.35 -3.98
N LEU A 145 3.32 -12.90 -4.87
CA LEU A 145 3.30 -14.32 -5.21
C LEU A 145 4.32 -14.72 -6.28
N GLN A 146 5.19 -13.80 -6.73
CA GLN A 146 6.20 -13.97 -7.77
C GLN A 146 5.63 -14.16 -9.18
N ASP A 147 4.36 -13.85 -9.40
CA ASP A 147 3.73 -13.83 -10.72
C ASP A 147 3.97 -12.48 -11.40
N LYS A 148 5.20 -12.29 -11.87
CA LYS A 148 5.67 -11.06 -12.51
C LYS A 148 4.95 -10.76 -13.82
N GLU A 149 4.57 -11.80 -14.56
CA GLU A 149 3.84 -11.65 -15.82
C GLU A 149 2.47 -11.04 -15.58
N LYS A 150 1.68 -11.61 -14.65
CA LYS A 150 0.36 -11.08 -14.28
C LYS A 150 0.47 -9.68 -13.69
N ALA A 151 1.47 -9.42 -12.84
CA ALA A 151 1.70 -8.09 -12.28
C ALA A 151 1.99 -7.07 -13.40
N GLY A 152 2.87 -7.39 -14.35
CA GLY A 152 3.21 -6.54 -15.49
C GLY A 152 1.99 -6.17 -16.33
N LEU A 153 1.18 -7.16 -16.71
CA LEU A 153 -0.03 -6.93 -17.50
C LEU A 153 -1.03 -5.98 -16.80
N LEU A 154 -1.22 -6.15 -15.49
CA LEU A 154 -2.10 -5.28 -14.71
C LEU A 154 -1.57 -3.84 -14.62
N LEU A 155 -0.26 -3.68 -14.44
CA LEU A 155 0.38 -2.36 -14.39
C LEU A 155 0.36 -1.66 -15.75
N GLU A 156 0.56 -2.38 -16.84
CA GLU A 156 0.42 -1.86 -18.21
C GLU A 156 -1.01 -1.37 -18.47
N GLU A 157 -2.02 -2.11 -18.02
CA GLU A 157 -3.42 -1.70 -18.13
C GLU A 157 -3.69 -0.40 -17.38
N ILE A 158 -3.16 -0.27 -16.15
CA ILE A 158 -3.23 0.97 -15.37
C ILE A 158 -2.59 2.13 -16.14
N LEU A 159 -1.34 1.97 -16.54
CA LEU A 159 -0.57 3.04 -17.20
C LEU A 159 -1.11 3.41 -18.57
N LYS A 160 -1.81 2.52 -19.26
CA LYS A 160 -2.50 2.82 -20.52
C LYS A 160 -3.66 3.80 -20.32
N LYS A 161 -4.37 3.71 -19.19
CA LYS A 161 -5.49 4.59 -18.85
C LYS A 161 -5.04 5.86 -18.13
N GLN A 162 -4.03 5.73 -17.26
CA GLN A 162 -3.46 6.81 -16.46
C GLN A 162 -1.93 6.74 -16.48
N PRO A 163 -1.28 7.39 -17.46
CA PRO A 163 0.17 7.29 -17.65
C PRO A 163 1.02 7.89 -16.50
N ASP A 164 0.42 8.72 -15.66
CA ASP A 164 1.04 9.40 -14.51
C ASP A 164 0.76 8.72 -13.17
N TYR A 165 0.19 7.52 -13.16
CA TYR A 165 -0.04 6.76 -11.92
C TYR A 165 1.30 6.34 -11.31
N LEU A 166 1.77 7.15 -10.34
CA LEU A 166 3.13 7.08 -9.82
C LEU A 166 3.47 5.71 -9.22
N GLU A 167 2.56 5.15 -8.45
CA GLU A 167 2.75 3.87 -7.77
C GLU A 167 2.94 2.74 -8.78
N ALA A 168 2.19 2.74 -9.88
CA ALA A 168 2.34 1.76 -10.95
C ALA A 168 3.67 1.94 -11.69
N ILE A 169 4.10 3.19 -11.96
CA ILE A 169 5.41 3.48 -12.56
C ILE A 169 6.55 2.94 -11.68
N LEU A 170 6.46 3.17 -10.37
CA LEU A 170 7.48 2.71 -9.43
C LEU A 170 7.50 1.19 -9.31
N LEU A 171 6.33 0.54 -9.35
CA LEU A 171 6.23 -0.90 -9.26
C LEU A 171 6.72 -1.60 -10.53
N MET A 172 6.46 -1.04 -11.73
CA MET A 172 6.99 -1.54 -13.01
C MET A 172 8.53 -1.61 -13.01
N LYS A 173 9.21 -0.69 -12.34
CA LYS A 173 10.69 -0.72 -12.24
C LYS A 173 11.23 -1.86 -11.38
N ARG A 174 10.38 -2.59 -10.67
CA ARG A 174 10.76 -3.72 -9.79
C ARG A 174 10.51 -5.08 -10.44
N LEU A 175 9.87 -5.11 -11.61
CA LEU A 175 9.65 -6.33 -12.41
C LEU A 175 10.93 -6.76 -13.12
#